data_b13e20c835c2865082eb534533d94195
#
_entry.id   b13e20c835c2865082eb534533d94195
#
_cell.length_a   1.000
_cell.length_b   1.000
_cell.length_c   1.000
_cell.angle_alpha   90.00
_cell.angle_beta   90.00
_cell.angle_gamma   90.00
#
_symmetry.space_group_name_H-M   'P 1'
#
loop_
_entity.id
_entity.type
_entity.pdbx_description
1 polymer ?
#
loop_
_entity_poly.entity_id
_entity_poly.type
_entity_poly.pdbx_seq_one_letter_code
_entity_poly.pdbx_strand_id
1 'polypeptide(L)'
;SRQAVARELFEETGIRAQEGEFEFLDTDMERNIFYDHYCLRRTLRLKDVVLQPGETDGVMWASFARVHWMMRTGRICKIIARQFRRQEKALRMRNINKRSR
;
A
#
# COMPACT_ATOMS: atom_id res chain seq x y z
N SER A 1 -4.74 4.67 -12.74
CA SER A 1 -5.91 5.50 -12.42
C SER A 1 -6.53 5.07 -11.09
N ARG A 2 -7.31 5.94 -10.51
CA ARG A 2 -8.04 5.63 -9.27
C ARG A 2 -9.03 4.49 -9.47
N GLN A 3 -9.68 4.44 -10.63
CA GLN A 3 -10.61 3.37 -10.95
C GLN A 3 -9.90 2.01 -10.98
N ALA A 4 -8.74 1.96 -11.62
CA ALA A 4 -7.97 0.73 -11.74
C ALA A 4 -7.48 0.25 -10.37
N VAL A 5 -6.96 1.16 -9.53
CA VAL A 5 -6.45 0.78 -8.22
C VAL A 5 -7.58 0.34 -7.28
N ALA A 6 -8.75 0.95 -7.37
CA ALA A 6 -9.91 0.52 -6.58
C ALA A 6 -10.36 -0.88 -6.96
N ARG A 7 -10.38 -1.19 -8.26
CA ARG A 7 -10.72 -2.51 -8.75
C ARG A 7 -9.71 -3.56 -8.29
N GLU A 8 -8.42 -3.27 -8.47
CA GLU A 8 -7.35 -4.20 -8.07
C GLU A 8 -7.35 -4.47 -6.57
N LEU A 9 -7.56 -3.44 -5.76
CA LEU A 9 -7.66 -3.61 -4.32
C LEU A 9 -8.80 -4.55 -3.95
N PHE A 10 -9.97 -4.37 -4.57
CA PHE A 10 -11.10 -5.25 -4.31
C PHE A 10 -10.84 -6.68 -4.76
N GLU A 11 -10.26 -6.85 -5.96
CA GLU A 11 -9.96 -8.18 -6.49
C GLU A 11 -8.98 -8.94 -5.60
N GLU A 12 -7.98 -8.24 -5.06
CA GLU A 12 -6.91 -8.88 -4.28
C GLU A 12 -7.25 -9.05 -2.80
N THR A 13 -8.05 -8.15 -2.23
CA THR A 13 -8.28 -8.12 -0.78
C THR A 13 -9.73 -8.13 -0.36
N GLY A 14 -10.67 -7.98 -1.29
CA GLY A 14 -12.08 -7.83 -0.96
C GLY A 14 -12.46 -6.49 -0.38
N ILE A 15 -11.52 -5.57 -0.25
CA ILE A 15 -11.78 -4.24 0.31
C ILE A 15 -12.44 -3.36 -0.75
N ARG A 16 -13.64 -2.86 -0.44
CA ARG A 16 -14.34 -1.92 -1.30
C ARG A 16 -14.00 -0.50 -0.92
N ALA A 17 -13.50 0.28 -1.88
CA ALA A 17 -13.20 1.69 -1.69
C ALA A 17 -13.66 2.46 -2.91
N GLN A 18 -14.14 3.69 -2.68
CA GLN A 18 -14.51 4.58 -3.77
C GLN A 18 -13.28 5.30 -4.28
N GLU A 19 -13.29 5.70 -5.54
CA GLU A 19 -12.16 6.36 -6.18
C GLU A 19 -11.67 7.59 -5.40
N GLY A 20 -12.60 8.36 -4.84
CA GLY A 20 -12.27 9.57 -4.08
C GLY A 20 -11.58 9.33 -2.76
N GLU A 21 -11.56 8.10 -2.25
CA GLU A 21 -10.86 7.77 -1.01
C GLU A 21 -9.35 7.62 -1.19
N PHE A 22 -8.90 7.42 -2.44
CA PHE A 22 -7.47 7.26 -2.74
C PHE A 22 -6.79 8.61 -2.86
N GLU A 23 -5.73 8.82 -2.08
CA GLU A 23 -4.89 10.00 -2.20
C GLU A 23 -3.73 9.70 -3.16
N PHE A 24 -3.60 10.52 -4.19
CA PHE A 24 -2.46 10.41 -5.11
C PHE A 24 -1.18 10.86 -4.39
N LEU A 25 -0.13 10.04 -4.46
CA LEU A 25 1.15 10.34 -3.85
C LEU A 25 2.14 10.90 -4.88
N ASP A 26 2.46 10.11 -5.89
CA ASP A 26 3.33 10.53 -6.98
C ASP A 26 3.25 9.54 -8.15
N THR A 27 3.95 9.89 -9.22
CA THR A 27 4.21 9.00 -10.35
C THR A 27 5.70 8.71 -10.40
N ASP A 28 6.06 7.43 -10.46
CA ASP A 28 7.44 6.96 -10.62
C ASP A 28 7.58 6.23 -11.95
N MET A 29 8.80 6.14 -12.46
CA MET A 29 9.08 5.40 -13.68
C MET A 29 10.15 4.35 -13.43
N GLU A 30 9.83 3.10 -13.80
CA GLU A 30 10.73 1.95 -13.72
C GLU A 30 10.73 1.26 -15.08
N ARG A 31 11.91 1.10 -15.69
CA ARG A 31 12.04 0.36 -16.96
C ARG A 31 11.04 0.83 -18.02
N ASN A 32 10.87 2.15 -18.16
CA ASN A 32 9.92 2.78 -19.10
C ASN A 32 8.44 2.50 -18.79
N ILE A 33 8.12 2.06 -17.58
CA ILE A 33 6.75 1.91 -17.12
C ILE A 33 6.48 2.95 -16.06
N PHE A 34 5.35 3.66 -16.19
CA PHE A 34 4.93 4.63 -15.20
C PHE A 34 4.06 3.95 -14.13
N TYR A 35 4.39 4.21 -12.87
CA TYR A 35 3.63 3.70 -11.73
C TYR A 35 3.04 4.88 -10.96
N ASP A 36 1.73 4.95 -10.90
CA ASP A 36 1.04 5.91 -10.06
C ASP A 36 0.84 5.30 -8.68
N HIS A 37 1.30 6.01 -7.66
CA HIS A 37 1.19 5.57 -6.28
C HIS A 37 0.08 6.30 -5.56
N TYR A 38 -0.76 5.53 -4.87
CA TYR A 38 -1.89 6.03 -4.10
C TYR A 38 -1.83 5.53 -2.67
N CYS A 39 -2.42 6.31 -1.77
CA CYS A 39 -2.57 5.94 -0.38
C CYS A 39 -4.06 5.85 -0.06
N LEU A 40 -4.47 4.78 0.61
CA LEU A 40 -5.80 4.62 1.15
C LEU A 40 -5.70 4.49 2.67
N ARG A 41 -6.44 5.34 3.38
CA ARG A 41 -6.51 5.27 4.83
C ARG A 41 -7.82 4.62 5.22
N ARG A 42 -7.74 3.50 5.92
CA ARG A 42 -8.91 2.72 6.26
C ARG A 42 -8.74 2.04 7.62
N THR A 43 -9.75 2.11 8.46
CA THR A 43 -9.83 1.27 9.64
C THR A 43 -10.46 -0.05 9.25
N LEU A 44 -9.71 -1.15 9.38
CA LEU A 44 -10.24 -2.46 9.05
C LEU A 44 -9.58 -3.53 9.91
N ARG A 45 -10.23 -4.68 10.00
CA ARG A 45 -9.70 -5.85 10.71
C ARG A 45 -9.22 -6.86 9.69
N LEU A 46 -8.12 -7.57 10.01
CA LEU A 46 -7.55 -8.57 9.09
C LEU A 46 -8.55 -9.64 8.70
N LYS A 47 -9.47 -9.99 9.58
CA LYS A 47 -10.50 -10.99 9.28
C LYS A 47 -11.47 -10.56 8.18
N ASP A 48 -11.54 -9.26 7.90
CA ASP A 48 -12.42 -8.73 6.86
C ASP A 48 -11.77 -8.73 5.48
N VAL A 49 -10.48 -9.10 5.41
CA VAL A 49 -9.75 -9.18 4.15
C VAL A 49 -9.95 -10.55 3.53
N VAL A 50 -10.34 -10.58 2.25
CA VAL A 50 -10.53 -11.82 1.49
C VAL A 50 -9.44 -11.90 0.43
N LEU A 51 -8.52 -12.83 0.62
CA LEU A 51 -7.37 -12.98 -0.28
C LEU A 51 -7.74 -13.73 -1.54
N GLN A 52 -7.17 -13.30 -2.66
CA GLN A 52 -7.35 -13.96 -3.96
C GLN A 52 -6.50 -15.24 -3.99
N PRO A 53 -7.11 -16.41 -4.15
CA PRO A 53 -6.36 -17.66 -4.21
C PRO A 53 -5.33 -17.66 -5.35
N GLY A 54 -4.12 -18.10 -5.04
CA GLY A 54 -3.03 -18.19 -6.02
C GLY A 54 -2.26 -16.90 -6.25
N GLU A 55 -2.75 -15.75 -5.76
CA GLU A 55 -2.06 -14.47 -5.92
C GLU A 55 -1.51 -13.95 -4.61
N THR A 56 -2.26 -14.12 -3.51
CA THR A 56 -1.87 -13.63 -2.19
C THR A 56 -2.11 -14.72 -1.16
N ASP A 57 -1.09 -15.04 -0.38
CA ASP A 57 -1.14 -16.11 0.62
C ASP A 57 -1.44 -15.61 2.02
N GLY A 58 -1.22 -14.32 2.29
CA GLY A 58 -1.42 -13.79 3.62
C GLY A 58 -1.48 -12.27 3.64
N VAL A 59 -1.87 -11.73 4.76
CA VAL A 59 -1.94 -10.30 5.01
C VAL A 59 -1.57 -10.03 6.46
N MET A 60 -0.92 -8.88 6.71
CA MET A 60 -0.56 -8.49 8.07
C MET A 60 -0.52 -6.98 8.19
N TRP A 61 -0.79 -6.48 9.39
CA TRP A 61 -0.44 -5.11 9.72
C TRP A 61 1.05 -5.03 10.03
N ALA A 62 1.69 -3.96 9.57
CA ALA A 62 3.11 -3.75 9.80
C ALA A 62 3.37 -2.30 10.16
N SER A 63 4.14 -2.08 11.24
CA SER A 63 4.68 -0.77 11.55
C SER A 63 5.77 -0.40 10.55
N PHE A 64 6.14 0.87 10.50
CA PHE A 64 7.29 1.29 9.67
C PHE A 64 8.56 0.56 10.08
N ALA A 65 8.78 0.37 11.38
CA ALA A 65 9.94 -0.38 11.86
C ALA A 65 9.94 -1.82 11.37
N ARG A 66 8.77 -2.47 11.37
CA ARG A 66 8.64 -3.85 10.88
C ARG A 66 8.95 -3.93 9.38
N VAL A 67 8.43 -2.98 8.60
CA VAL A 67 8.70 -2.93 7.15
C VAL A 67 10.20 -2.76 6.90
N HIS A 68 10.88 -1.88 7.66
CA HIS A 68 12.33 -1.71 7.54
C HIS A 68 13.10 -2.99 7.85
N TRP A 69 12.69 -3.71 8.90
CA TRP A 69 13.30 -4.99 9.23
C TRP A 69 13.09 -6.01 8.10
N MET A 70 11.89 -6.04 7.52
CA MET A 70 11.59 -6.94 6.39
C MET A 70 12.43 -6.60 5.17
N MET A 71 12.66 -5.31 4.91
CA MET A 71 13.54 -4.88 3.81
C MET A 71 14.98 -5.33 4.06
N ARG A 72 15.50 -5.12 5.28
CA ARG A 72 16.88 -5.48 5.62
C ARG A 72 17.13 -6.98 5.57
N THR A 73 16.13 -7.78 5.85
CA THR A 73 16.26 -9.24 5.89
C THR A 73 15.83 -9.93 4.59
N GLY A 74 15.59 -9.15 3.53
CA GLY A 74 15.29 -9.70 2.22
C GLY A 74 13.88 -10.26 2.06
N ARG A 75 12.96 -9.90 2.94
CA ARG A 75 11.57 -10.36 2.90
C ARG A 75 10.68 -9.55 1.97
N ILE A 76 11.19 -8.42 1.48
CA ILE A 76 10.50 -7.56 0.52
C ILE A 76 11.42 -7.43 -0.69
N CYS A 77 10.87 -7.62 -1.90
CA CYS A 77 11.69 -7.51 -3.11
C CYS A 77 12.21 -6.08 -3.29
N LYS A 78 13.33 -5.96 -4.02
CA LYS A 78 14.04 -4.67 -4.14
C LYS A 78 13.19 -3.56 -4.75
N ILE A 79 12.36 -3.89 -5.73
CA ILE A 79 11.51 -2.89 -6.39
C ILE A 79 10.48 -2.32 -5.41
N ILE A 80 9.82 -3.19 -4.65
CA ILE A 80 8.82 -2.77 -3.67
C ILE A 80 9.48 -1.99 -2.52
N ALA A 81 10.66 -2.45 -2.07
CA ALA A 81 11.41 -1.74 -1.03
C ALA A 81 11.78 -0.32 -1.48
N ARG A 82 12.20 -0.16 -2.73
CA ARG A 82 12.52 1.16 -3.29
C ARG A 82 11.30 2.05 -3.34
N GLN A 83 10.18 1.51 -3.81
CA GLN A 83 8.91 2.26 -3.87
C GLN A 83 8.45 2.68 -2.47
N PHE A 84 8.55 1.80 -1.50
CA PHE A 84 8.21 2.12 -0.12
C PHE A 84 9.09 3.24 0.44
N ARG A 85 10.42 3.16 0.25
CA ARG A 85 11.34 4.21 0.73
C ARG A 85 11.00 5.57 0.12
N ARG A 86 10.61 5.58 -1.14
CA ARG A 86 10.21 6.81 -1.83
C ARG A 86 8.96 7.43 -1.21
N GLN A 87 8.01 6.60 -0.76
CA GLN A 87 6.72 7.07 -0.22
C GLN A 87 6.71 7.22 1.30
N GLU A 88 7.73 6.73 1.97
CA GLU A 88 7.73 6.62 3.43
C GLU A 88 7.47 7.95 4.14
N LYS A 89 8.12 9.03 3.70
CA LYS A 89 7.97 10.35 4.33
C LYS A 89 6.51 10.81 4.24
N ALA A 90 5.90 10.68 3.08
CA ALA A 90 4.51 11.08 2.88
C ALA A 90 3.56 10.24 3.73
N LEU A 91 3.81 8.93 3.84
CA LEU A 91 3.00 8.03 4.65
C LEU A 91 3.13 8.35 6.15
N ARG A 92 4.35 8.64 6.62
CA ARG A 92 4.58 9.02 8.02
C ARG A 92 3.86 10.32 8.38
N MET A 93 3.91 11.30 7.51
CA MET A 93 3.22 12.57 7.73
C MET A 93 1.71 12.40 7.83
N ARG A 94 1.13 11.55 6.99
CA ARG A 94 -0.30 11.24 7.04
C ARG A 94 -0.68 10.52 8.34
N ASN A 95 0.17 9.65 8.82
CA ASN A 95 -0.05 8.93 10.07
C ASN A 95 -0.03 9.90 11.27
N ILE A 96 0.91 10.83 11.29
CA ILE A 96 1.00 11.87 12.33
C ILE A 96 -0.26 12.74 12.31
N ASN A 97 -0.68 13.21 11.14
CA ASN A 97 -1.89 14.02 11.00
C ASN A 97 -3.13 13.29 11.51
N LYS A 98 -3.21 11.99 11.27
CA LYS A 98 -4.30 11.17 11.80
C LYS A 98 -4.28 11.13 13.32
N ARG A 99 -3.10 11.02 13.94
CA ARG A 99 -2.94 10.96 15.39
C ARG A 99 -3.28 12.28 16.08
N SER A 100 -3.02 13.41 15.43
CA SER A 100 -3.28 14.73 16.00
C SER A 100 -4.75 15.14 15.93
N ARG A 101 -5.59 14.35 15.30
CA ARG A 101 -7.03 14.56 15.28
C ARG A 101 -7.69 13.71 16.36
#